data_f9d63617f173dd70e9ca578becafc37d
#
_entry.id   f9d63617f173dd70e9ca578becafc37d
#
_cell.length_a   1.000
_cell.length_b   1.000
_cell.length_c   1.000
_cell.angle_alpha   90.00
_cell.angle_beta   90.00
_cell.angle_gamma   90.00
#
_symmetry.space_group_name_H-M   'P 1'
#
loop_
_entity.id
_entity.type
_entity.pdbx_description
1 polymer ?
#
loop_
_entity_poly.entity_id
_entity_poly.type
_entity_poly.pdbx_seq_one_letter_code
_entity_poly.pdbx_strand_id
1 'polypeptide(L)'
;LAWGLVILFSAVHFWFKHSDFRVDTSPLPYYPKVTIVVPAHNEDVVIAQTAKAILDMNYPHDRVELLLFADNCSDNTYAECLSVQAMPEYAERNLTIIDRTGTGGKAGVLNDALKMATGEYICVYDADAMPEKNALYFLVKEVMKDPERHVASFGRNKTRNANQNFLTRCINQEIVVTQRVHHVGMWHLFKIGRIPGTNFIIQTDFVKSIGGWKNGALTEDTDISFKIMQSGKLIALAYNSEAFQQEPETLKSYYMQRKRWAKGNYEVVLSNFKHLFSRGNWRVKLEVFNYSCVFFWFNFAIVLSDLIFLANVLAICLNLFFPDVRVPFAFDADNIYIAQLMLFNWILMIGLYLMQIMTALASQFGQA
;
A
#
# COMPACT_ATOMS: atom_id res chain seq x y z
N LEU A 1 -6.73 19.77 6.29
CA LEU A 1 -5.52 20.58 6.26
C LEU A 1 -4.61 20.28 7.47
N ALA A 2 -5.06 20.51 8.71
CA ALA A 2 -4.24 20.31 9.93
C ALA A 2 -3.62 18.90 10.00
N TRP A 3 -4.38 17.86 9.72
CA TRP A 3 -3.87 16.49 9.69
C TRP A 3 -2.76 16.30 8.64
N GLY A 4 -2.98 16.79 7.42
CA GLY A 4 -1.97 16.73 6.36
C GLY A 4 -0.68 17.46 6.72
N LEU A 5 -0.76 18.60 7.41
CA LEU A 5 0.40 19.33 7.92
C LEU A 5 1.16 18.52 8.98
N VAL A 6 0.45 17.92 9.95
CA VAL A 6 1.08 17.07 10.99
C VAL A 6 1.88 15.92 10.36
N ILE A 7 1.30 15.24 9.38
CA ILE A 7 1.96 14.13 8.68
C ILE A 7 3.17 14.64 7.87
N LEU A 8 3.01 15.76 7.16
CA LEU A 8 4.09 16.37 6.40
C LEU A 8 5.28 16.76 7.31
N PHE A 9 5.02 17.47 8.40
CA PHE A 9 6.08 17.83 9.35
C PHE A 9 6.75 16.62 9.98
N SER A 10 6.00 15.58 10.28
CA SER A 10 6.55 14.31 10.78
C SER A 10 7.48 13.66 9.74
N ALA A 11 7.09 13.63 8.47
CA ALA A 11 7.91 13.08 7.39
C ALA A 11 9.17 13.93 7.17
N VAL A 12 9.04 15.27 7.14
CA VAL A 12 10.18 16.20 7.01
C VAL A 12 11.16 16.00 8.17
N HIS A 13 10.68 15.93 9.41
CA HIS A 13 11.53 15.66 10.58
C HIS A 13 12.26 14.32 10.47
N PHE A 14 11.58 13.27 9.99
CA PHE A 14 12.22 11.98 9.72
C PHE A 14 13.37 12.11 8.73
N TRP A 15 13.15 12.80 7.60
CA TRP A 15 14.15 12.98 6.56
C TRP A 15 15.36 13.80 7.04
N PHE A 16 15.13 14.87 7.80
CA PHE A 16 16.23 15.65 8.38
C PHE A 16 17.07 14.86 9.36
N LYS A 17 16.43 14.04 10.19
CA LYS A 17 17.13 13.20 11.19
C LYS A 17 17.92 12.06 10.54
N HIS A 18 17.52 11.61 9.37
CA HIS A 18 18.09 10.45 8.67
C HIS A 18 18.74 10.86 7.33
N SER A 19 19.25 12.08 7.23
CA SER A 19 19.94 12.59 6.02
C SER A 19 21.17 11.74 5.63
N ASP A 20 21.81 11.06 6.59
CA ASP A 20 22.87 10.09 6.37
C ASP A 20 22.34 8.65 6.18
N PHE A 21 21.42 8.47 5.25
CA PHE A 21 20.96 7.13 4.87
C PHE A 21 22.08 6.34 4.16
N ARG A 22 23.11 5.98 4.89
CA ARG A 22 23.98 4.90 4.46
C ARG A 22 23.17 3.61 4.56
N VAL A 23 23.02 2.96 3.43
CA VAL A 23 22.38 1.66 3.35
C VAL A 23 23.28 0.68 4.10
N ASP A 24 22.94 0.42 5.36
CA ASP A 24 23.69 -0.51 6.20
C ASP A 24 23.24 -1.95 5.90
N THR A 25 24.07 -2.67 5.16
CA THR A 25 23.91 -4.10 4.82
C THR A 25 24.84 -4.99 5.67
N SER A 26 25.21 -4.55 6.87
CA SER A 26 25.99 -5.38 7.81
C SER A 26 25.27 -6.72 8.07
N PRO A 27 26.02 -7.83 8.21
CA PRO A 27 25.40 -9.14 8.48
C PRO A 27 24.46 -9.10 9.69
N LEU A 28 23.32 -9.76 9.56
CA LEU A 28 22.40 -9.94 10.69
C LEU A 28 23.01 -10.91 11.71
N PRO A 29 22.74 -10.74 13.01
CA PRO A 29 23.19 -11.68 14.04
C PRO A 29 22.58 -13.08 13.83
N TYR A 30 21.42 -13.14 13.19
CA TYR A 30 20.69 -14.35 12.84
C TYR A 30 19.86 -14.11 11.57
N TYR A 31 19.76 -15.15 10.73
CA TYR A 31 18.92 -15.15 9.54
C TYR A 31 17.75 -16.11 9.74
N PRO A 32 16.55 -15.63 10.12
CA PRO A 32 15.38 -16.48 10.28
C PRO A 32 15.00 -17.12 8.94
N LYS A 33 14.42 -18.32 9.01
CA LYS A 33 13.84 -18.96 7.83
C LYS A 33 12.58 -18.21 7.39
N VAL A 34 12.48 -17.90 6.09
CA VAL A 34 11.36 -17.15 5.51
C VAL A 34 10.70 -17.98 4.42
N THR A 35 9.39 -18.16 4.53
CA THR A 35 8.57 -18.68 3.43
C THR A 35 8.04 -17.51 2.61
N ILE A 36 8.46 -17.40 1.36
CA ILE A 36 7.98 -16.40 0.42
C ILE A 36 6.80 -16.99 -0.35
N VAL A 37 5.71 -16.26 -0.41
CA VAL A 37 4.47 -16.67 -1.08
C VAL A 37 4.17 -15.71 -2.22
N VAL A 38 3.98 -16.26 -3.41
CA VAL A 38 3.58 -15.50 -4.60
C VAL A 38 2.26 -16.07 -5.12
N PRO A 39 1.12 -15.41 -4.85
CA PRO A 39 -0.15 -15.76 -5.48
C PRO A 39 -0.20 -15.18 -6.90
N ALA A 40 -0.44 -16.03 -7.89
CA ALA A 40 -0.57 -15.64 -9.30
C ALA A 40 -1.90 -16.09 -9.87
N HIS A 41 -2.57 -15.22 -10.64
CA HIS A 41 -3.81 -15.51 -11.35
C HIS A 41 -3.76 -14.88 -12.74
N ASN A 42 -3.49 -15.68 -13.77
CA ASN A 42 -3.31 -15.23 -15.14
C ASN A 42 -2.19 -14.17 -15.29
N GLU A 43 -0.98 -14.56 -14.87
CA GLU A 43 0.20 -13.69 -14.83
C GLU A 43 1.39 -14.27 -15.62
N ASP A 44 1.11 -15.01 -16.71
CA ASP A 44 2.11 -15.72 -17.52
C ASP A 44 3.22 -14.80 -18.06
N VAL A 45 2.91 -13.52 -18.32
CA VAL A 45 3.87 -12.55 -18.88
C VAL A 45 4.96 -12.14 -17.85
N VAL A 46 4.64 -12.16 -16.55
CA VAL A 46 5.51 -11.54 -15.52
C VAL A 46 6.02 -12.52 -14.47
N ILE A 47 5.32 -13.63 -14.23
CA ILE A 47 5.59 -14.51 -13.10
C ILE A 47 7.01 -15.10 -13.11
N ALA A 48 7.53 -15.49 -14.28
CA ALA A 48 8.87 -16.03 -14.41
C ALA A 48 9.95 -15.02 -14.02
N GLN A 49 9.77 -13.73 -14.36
CA GLN A 49 10.71 -12.67 -14.00
C GLN A 49 10.67 -12.39 -12.49
N THR A 50 9.48 -12.36 -11.92
CA THR A 50 9.28 -12.18 -10.47
C THR A 50 9.90 -13.32 -9.67
N ALA A 51 9.67 -14.57 -10.08
CA ALA A 51 10.25 -15.75 -9.44
C ALA A 51 11.79 -15.70 -9.44
N LYS A 52 12.41 -15.35 -10.58
CA LYS A 52 13.87 -15.16 -10.68
C LYS A 52 14.36 -14.06 -9.76
N ALA A 53 13.72 -12.88 -9.77
CA ALA A 53 14.11 -11.77 -8.92
C ALA A 53 14.08 -12.15 -7.43
N ILE A 54 13.10 -12.97 -7.00
CA ILE A 54 13.00 -13.50 -5.64
C ILE A 54 14.13 -14.49 -5.34
N LEU A 55 14.39 -15.43 -6.24
CA LEU A 55 15.44 -16.45 -6.08
C LEU A 55 16.86 -15.84 -6.06
N ASP A 56 17.03 -14.68 -6.69
CA ASP A 56 18.30 -13.94 -6.78
C ASP A 56 18.51 -12.93 -5.65
N MET A 57 17.61 -12.86 -4.65
CA MET A 57 17.78 -11.97 -3.50
C MET A 57 19.01 -12.34 -2.66
N ASN A 58 19.67 -11.32 -2.11
CA ASN A 58 20.81 -11.42 -1.20
C ASN A 58 20.35 -11.87 0.20
N TYR A 59 19.96 -13.13 0.31
CA TYR A 59 19.58 -13.78 1.56
C TYR A 59 20.09 -15.23 1.53
N PRO A 60 20.48 -15.85 2.67
CA PRO A 60 20.96 -17.23 2.64
C PRO A 60 19.92 -18.18 2.04
N HIS A 61 20.31 -18.91 1.01
CA HIS A 61 19.39 -19.69 0.17
C HIS A 61 18.72 -20.84 0.92
N ASP A 62 19.44 -21.43 1.90
CA ASP A 62 18.92 -22.46 2.80
C ASP A 62 17.88 -21.93 3.79
N ARG A 63 17.77 -20.59 3.89
CA ARG A 63 16.81 -19.89 4.76
C ARG A 63 15.61 -19.34 4.01
N VAL A 64 15.50 -19.60 2.72
CA VAL A 64 14.37 -19.16 1.87
C VAL A 64 13.62 -20.38 1.35
N GLU A 65 12.32 -20.41 1.53
CA GLU A 65 11.37 -21.30 0.90
C GLU A 65 10.45 -20.47 0.01
N LEU A 66 10.36 -20.77 -1.28
CA LEU A 66 9.50 -20.05 -2.22
C LEU A 66 8.31 -20.94 -2.63
N LEU A 67 7.10 -20.46 -2.35
CA LEU A 67 5.84 -21.08 -2.75
C LEU A 67 5.18 -20.22 -3.85
N LEU A 68 5.17 -20.74 -5.08
CA LEU A 68 4.48 -20.12 -6.21
C LEU A 68 3.11 -20.78 -6.40
N PHE A 69 2.04 -20.01 -6.29
CA PHE A 69 0.68 -20.49 -6.51
C PHE A 69 0.12 -19.98 -7.83
N ALA A 70 -0.12 -20.89 -8.77
CA ALA A 70 -0.96 -20.62 -9.93
C ALA A 70 -2.43 -20.87 -9.51
N ASP A 71 -3.16 -19.81 -9.13
CA ASP A 71 -4.51 -19.91 -8.57
C ASP A 71 -5.58 -19.71 -9.64
N ASN A 72 -6.32 -20.77 -9.97
CA ASN A 72 -7.40 -20.75 -10.96
C ASN A 72 -6.96 -20.14 -12.31
N CYS A 73 -5.73 -20.43 -12.77
CA CYS A 73 -5.20 -19.90 -14.01
C CYS A 73 -5.82 -20.57 -15.23
N SER A 74 -6.08 -19.78 -16.27
CA SER A 74 -6.54 -20.24 -17.59
C SER A 74 -5.52 -20.00 -18.70
N ASP A 75 -4.40 -19.35 -18.36
CA ASP A 75 -3.26 -19.04 -19.23
C ASP A 75 -2.05 -19.95 -18.93
N ASN A 76 -0.86 -19.57 -19.39
CA ASN A 76 0.36 -20.34 -19.21
C ASN A 76 1.09 -20.06 -17.87
N THR A 77 0.49 -19.39 -16.89
CA THR A 77 1.13 -19.04 -15.62
C THR A 77 1.79 -20.23 -14.93
N TYR A 78 1.11 -21.37 -14.86
CA TYR A 78 1.66 -22.57 -14.23
C TYR A 78 2.88 -23.13 -15.02
N ALA A 79 2.80 -23.16 -16.35
CA ALA A 79 3.90 -23.61 -17.19
C ALA A 79 5.13 -22.69 -17.07
N GLU A 80 4.93 -21.38 -16.98
CA GLU A 80 6.00 -20.40 -16.75
C GLU A 80 6.67 -20.61 -15.39
N CYS A 81 5.92 -20.91 -14.33
CA CYS A 81 6.49 -21.27 -13.03
C CYS A 81 7.37 -22.52 -13.13
N LEU A 82 6.89 -23.58 -13.80
CA LEU A 82 7.66 -24.81 -14.02
C LEU A 82 8.94 -24.56 -14.84
N SER A 83 8.89 -23.64 -15.80
CA SER A 83 10.06 -23.27 -16.60
C SER A 83 11.20 -22.72 -15.73
N VAL A 84 10.88 -21.92 -14.69
CA VAL A 84 11.86 -21.41 -13.73
C VAL A 84 12.43 -22.53 -12.86
N GLN A 85 11.60 -23.46 -12.39
CA GLN A 85 12.05 -24.62 -11.59
C GLN A 85 12.99 -25.53 -12.35
N ALA A 86 12.80 -25.66 -13.68
CA ALA A 86 13.65 -26.49 -14.54
C ALA A 86 15.02 -25.87 -14.84
N MET A 87 15.28 -24.62 -14.45
CA MET A 87 16.56 -23.95 -14.70
C MET A 87 17.66 -24.51 -13.79
N PRO A 88 18.81 -24.91 -14.33
CA PRO A 88 19.92 -25.52 -13.57
C PRO A 88 20.39 -24.61 -12.41
N GLU A 89 20.38 -23.29 -12.60
CA GLU A 89 20.80 -22.29 -11.62
C GLU A 89 19.91 -22.25 -10.34
N TYR A 90 18.70 -22.78 -10.44
CA TYR A 90 17.74 -22.85 -9.30
C TYR A 90 17.47 -24.27 -8.80
N ALA A 91 18.19 -25.28 -9.31
CA ALA A 91 17.98 -26.70 -8.97
C ALA A 91 18.12 -27.00 -7.46
N GLU A 92 18.99 -26.25 -6.76
CA GLU A 92 19.21 -26.39 -5.32
C GLU A 92 18.35 -25.44 -4.47
N ARG A 93 17.45 -24.67 -5.10
CA ARG A 93 16.57 -23.75 -4.38
C ARG A 93 15.35 -24.49 -3.84
N ASN A 94 14.92 -24.10 -2.65
CA ASN A 94 13.67 -24.60 -2.08
C ASN A 94 12.47 -23.88 -2.73
N LEU A 95 12.09 -24.37 -3.92
CA LEU A 95 11.01 -23.85 -4.76
C LEU A 95 9.91 -24.89 -4.93
N THR A 96 8.69 -24.55 -4.50
CA THR A 96 7.50 -25.38 -4.68
C THR A 96 6.48 -24.64 -5.52
N ILE A 97 5.98 -25.29 -6.56
CA ILE A 97 4.97 -24.75 -7.47
C ILE A 97 3.67 -25.48 -7.23
N ILE A 98 2.59 -24.73 -7.00
CA ILE A 98 1.28 -25.26 -6.66
C ILE A 98 0.27 -24.80 -7.72
N ASP A 99 -0.29 -25.77 -8.46
CA ASP A 99 -1.48 -25.53 -9.30
C ASP A 99 -2.70 -25.64 -8.40
N ARG A 100 -3.32 -24.48 -8.12
CA ARG A 100 -4.42 -24.37 -7.16
C ARG A 100 -5.74 -24.10 -7.87
N THR A 101 -6.71 -24.94 -7.60
CA THR A 101 -8.11 -24.66 -7.91
C THR A 101 -8.86 -24.48 -6.59
N GLY A 102 -9.25 -23.23 -6.27
CA GLY A 102 -9.82 -22.94 -4.96
C GLY A 102 -10.62 -21.64 -4.92
N THR A 103 -11.20 -21.37 -3.76
CA THR A 103 -11.98 -20.16 -3.47
C THR A 103 -11.20 -19.20 -2.57
N GLY A 104 -11.71 -17.99 -2.38
CA GLY A 104 -11.16 -17.01 -1.45
C GLY A 104 -10.14 -16.05 -2.08
N GLY A 105 -9.80 -16.21 -3.37
CA GLY A 105 -8.85 -15.35 -4.07
C GLY A 105 -7.48 -15.34 -3.37
N LYS A 106 -6.77 -14.20 -3.39
CA LYS A 106 -5.45 -14.03 -2.77
C LYS A 106 -5.44 -14.44 -1.30
N ALA A 107 -6.45 -14.05 -0.51
CA ALA A 107 -6.56 -14.45 0.90
C ALA A 107 -6.65 -15.98 1.07
N GLY A 108 -7.36 -16.68 0.17
CA GLY A 108 -7.44 -18.14 0.14
C GLY A 108 -6.07 -18.78 -0.13
N VAL A 109 -5.33 -18.26 -1.11
CA VAL A 109 -3.95 -18.69 -1.41
C VAL A 109 -3.04 -18.51 -0.19
N LEU A 110 -3.08 -17.33 0.43
CA LEU A 110 -2.25 -17.03 1.60
C LEU A 110 -2.57 -17.94 2.80
N ASN A 111 -3.84 -18.30 3.00
CA ASN A 111 -4.24 -19.25 4.04
C ASN A 111 -3.80 -20.69 3.73
N ASP A 112 -3.80 -21.11 2.47
CA ASP A 112 -3.27 -22.42 2.11
C ASP A 112 -1.75 -22.45 2.22
N ALA A 113 -1.06 -21.38 1.81
CA ALA A 113 0.36 -21.21 2.03
C ALA A 113 0.73 -21.24 3.54
N LEU A 114 -0.09 -20.62 4.41
CA LEU A 114 0.12 -20.62 5.87
C LEU A 114 0.16 -22.02 6.46
N LYS A 115 -0.59 -22.98 5.90
CA LYS A 115 -0.59 -24.39 6.34
C LYS A 115 0.69 -25.11 5.91
N MET A 116 1.30 -24.71 4.81
CA MET A 116 2.50 -25.31 4.23
C MET A 116 3.79 -24.65 4.72
N ALA A 117 3.71 -23.38 5.10
CA ALA A 117 4.85 -22.56 5.47
C ALA A 117 5.67 -23.16 6.61
N THR A 118 6.98 -23.31 6.37
CA THR A 118 7.97 -23.81 7.35
C THR A 118 8.84 -22.69 7.90
N GLY A 119 8.74 -21.48 7.35
CA GLY A 119 9.49 -20.31 7.79
C GLY A 119 8.94 -19.68 9.08
N GLU A 120 9.81 -19.06 9.85
CA GLU A 120 9.48 -18.25 11.01
C GLU A 120 8.65 -17.01 10.61
N TYR A 121 8.86 -16.57 9.37
CA TYR A 121 8.12 -15.47 8.77
C TYR A 121 7.55 -15.89 7.41
N ILE A 122 6.37 -15.34 7.09
CA ILE A 122 5.81 -15.38 5.75
C ILE A 122 6.09 -14.02 5.10
N CYS A 123 6.72 -14.05 3.91
CA CYS A 123 6.89 -12.89 3.04
C CYS A 123 5.93 -13.00 1.87
N VAL A 124 5.31 -11.90 1.46
CA VAL A 124 4.37 -11.89 0.33
C VAL A 124 4.84 -10.91 -0.74
N TYR A 125 4.91 -11.42 -1.96
CA TYR A 125 5.08 -10.62 -3.17
C TYR A 125 3.93 -10.92 -4.14
N ASP A 126 3.39 -9.88 -4.78
CA ASP A 126 2.46 -10.06 -5.90
C ASP A 126 3.20 -10.62 -7.12
N ALA A 127 2.49 -11.26 -8.03
CA ALA A 127 3.08 -11.92 -9.20
C ALA A 127 3.81 -10.96 -10.14
N ASP A 128 3.48 -9.67 -10.10
CA ASP A 128 4.13 -8.59 -10.87
C ASP A 128 5.16 -7.77 -10.06
N ALA A 129 5.36 -8.12 -8.79
CA ALA A 129 6.25 -7.40 -7.88
C ALA A 129 7.67 -7.97 -7.92
N MET A 130 8.60 -7.22 -8.49
CA MET A 130 10.01 -7.58 -8.56
C MET A 130 10.78 -6.94 -7.39
N PRO A 131 11.19 -7.71 -6.36
CA PRO A 131 11.99 -7.17 -5.25
C PRO A 131 13.40 -6.79 -5.71
N GLU A 132 13.96 -5.76 -5.07
CA GLU A 132 15.41 -5.50 -5.15
C GLU A 132 16.20 -6.56 -4.36
N LYS A 133 17.46 -6.75 -4.73
CA LYS A 133 18.30 -7.83 -4.16
C LYS A 133 18.34 -7.87 -2.64
N ASN A 134 18.27 -6.72 -1.97
CA ASN A 134 18.32 -6.63 -0.51
C ASN A 134 16.94 -6.44 0.14
N ALA A 135 15.83 -6.56 -0.62
CA ALA A 135 14.50 -6.27 -0.10
C ALA A 135 14.15 -7.12 1.12
N LEU A 136 14.32 -8.44 1.01
CA LEU A 136 14.04 -9.37 2.11
C LEU A 136 14.93 -9.11 3.33
N TYR A 137 16.22 -8.85 3.10
CA TYR A 137 17.16 -8.51 4.18
C TYR A 137 16.67 -7.31 5.01
N PHE A 138 16.21 -6.23 4.37
CA PHE A 138 15.73 -5.04 5.07
C PHE A 138 14.39 -5.28 5.80
N LEU A 139 13.50 -6.09 5.23
CA LEU A 139 12.27 -6.49 5.92
C LEU A 139 12.59 -7.23 7.22
N VAL A 140 13.48 -8.24 7.14
CA VAL A 140 13.91 -9.02 8.30
C VAL A 140 14.64 -8.16 9.32
N LYS A 141 15.59 -7.32 8.86
CA LYS A 141 16.32 -6.40 9.74
C LYS A 141 15.40 -5.53 10.58
N GLU A 142 14.30 -5.05 9.98
CA GLU A 142 13.38 -4.14 10.64
C GLU A 142 12.51 -4.85 11.70
N VAL A 143 12.01 -6.07 11.45
CA VAL A 143 11.27 -6.82 12.48
C VAL A 143 12.17 -7.26 13.62
N MET A 144 13.44 -7.57 13.34
CA MET A 144 14.39 -8.00 14.35
C MET A 144 14.83 -6.91 15.32
N LYS A 145 14.54 -5.62 15.05
CA LYS A 145 14.82 -4.53 16.00
C LYS A 145 14.01 -4.64 17.30
N ASP A 146 12.81 -5.19 17.23
CA ASP A 146 11.93 -5.38 18.38
C ASP A 146 10.96 -6.54 18.08
N PRO A 147 11.43 -7.82 18.08
CA PRO A 147 10.64 -8.95 17.62
C PRO A 147 9.36 -9.20 18.42
N GLU A 148 9.32 -8.74 19.66
CA GLU A 148 8.12 -8.87 20.51
C GLU A 148 7.02 -7.92 20.10
N ARG A 149 7.36 -6.74 19.62
CA ARG A 149 6.38 -5.71 19.22
C ARG A 149 6.18 -5.65 17.70
N HIS A 150 7.26 -5.79 16.93
CA HIS A 150 7.24 -5.79 15.47
C HIS A 150 6.91 -7.19 14.95
N VAL A 151 5.64 -7.52 14.82
CA VAL A 151 5.21 -8.82 14.27
C VAL A 151 5.20 -8.85 12.75
N ALA A 152 5.29 -7.69 12.12
CA ALA A 152 5.37 -7.53 10.68
C ALA A 152 6.25 -6.34 10.31
N SER A 153 6.78 -6.36 9.09
CA SER A 153 7.35 -5.18 8.44
C SER A 153 6.94 -5.12 6.97
N PHE A 154 6.93 -3.92 6.42
CA PHE A 154 6.62 -3.68 5.02
C PHE A 154 7.63 -2.72 4.40
N GLY A 155 7.89 -2.93 3.12
CA GLY A 155 8.78 -2.10 2.33
C GLY A 155 8.04 -1.08 1.47
N ARG A 156 8.76 -0.49 0.53
CA ARG A 156 8.27 0.46 -0.44
C ARG A 156 8.07 -0.21 -1.79
N ASN A 157 7.03 0.19 -2.50
CA ASN A 157 6.79 -0.21 -3.88
C ASN A 157 7.19 0.95 -4.81
N LYS A 158 7.83 0.63 -5.92
CA LYS A 158 8.20 1.54 -7.00
C LYS A 158 7.44 1.17 -8.26
N THR A 159 7.07 2.16 -9.04
CA THR A 159 6.41 1.93 -10.32
C THR A 159 7.43 1.52 -11.38
N ARG A 160 7.32 0.30 -11.93
CA ARG A 160 8.21 -0.21 -12.99
C ARG A 160 8.00 0.52 -14.32
N ASN A 161 6.75 0.75 -14.68
CA ASN A 161 6.34 1.41 -15.93
C ASN A 161 6.02 2.90 -15.78
N ALA A 162 6.69 3.60 -14.85
CA ALA A 162 6.43 5.01 -14.53
C ALA A 162 6.44 5.95 -15.76
N ASN A 163 7.27 5.65 -16.77
CA ASN A 163 7.45 6.50 -17.96
C ASN A 163 6.61 6.06 -19.17
N GLN A 164 5.75 5.05 -19.02
CA GLN A 164 5.00 4.48 -20.14
C GLN A 164 4.01 5.46 -20.76
N ASN A 165 3.25 6.19 -19.92
CA ASN A 165 2.30 7.20 -20.38
C ASN A 165 2.01 8.24 -19.28
N PHE A 166 1.11 9.20 -19.56
CA PHE A 166 0.76 10.24 -18.60
C PHE A 166 0.09 9.67 -17.34
N LEU A 167 -0.80 8.68 -17.48
CA LEU A 167 -1.48 8.06 -16.34
C LEU A 167 -0.49 7.37 -15.39
N THR A 168 0.45 6.59 -15.94
CA THR A 168 1.46 5.89 -15.11
C THR A 168 2.40 6.85 -14.41
N ARG A 169 2.69 8.03 -14.99
CA ARG A 169 3.42 9.11 -14.32
C ARG A 169 2.65 9.69 -13.14
N CYS A 170 1.34 9.93 -13.31
CA CYS A 170 0.48 10.41 -12.22
C CYS A 170 0.40 9.39 -11.08
N ILE A 171 0.23 8.10 -11.41
CA ILE A 171 0.20 7.01 -10.42
C ILE A 171 1.55 6.91 -9.68
N ASN A 172 2.67 6.98 -10.40
CA ASN A 172 3.99 6.99 -9.78
C ASN A 172 4.16 8.14 -8.78
N GLN A 173 3.70 9.34 -9.13
CA GLN A 173 3.74 10.48 -8.22
C GLN A 173 2.88 10.25 -6.97
N GLU A 174 1.68 9.71 -7.12
CA GLU A 174 0.80 9.33 -6.01
C GLU A 174 1.50 8.33 -5.07
N ILE A 175 2.12 7.27 -5.63
CA ILE A 175 2.86 6.25 -4.87
C ILE A 175 4.03 6.87 -4.12
N VAL A 176 4.84 7.70 -4.78
CA VAL A 176 6.00 8.36 -4.16
C VAL A 176 5.56 9.25 -2.99
N VAL A 177 4.52 10.07 -3.15
CA VAL A 177 3.98 10.91 -2.07
C VAL A 177 3.44 10.06 -0.93
N THR A 178 2.65 9.03 -1.24
CA THR A 178 2.07 8.15 -0.23
C THR A 178 3.14 7.47 0.61
N GLN A 179 4.17 6.93 -0.02
CA GLN A 179 5.20 6.17 0.70
C GLN A 179 6.22 7.05 1.41
N ARG A 180 6.63 8.18 0.79
CA ARG A 180 7.68 9.04 1.35
C ARG A 180 7.16 10.08 2.33
N VAL A 181 5.88 10.41 2.27
CA VAL A 181 5.26 11.37 3.20
C VAL A 181 4.28 10.68 4.14
N HIS A 182 3.25 10.00 3.61
CA HIS A 182 2.21 9.43 4.47
C HIS A 182 2.70 8.25 5.32
N HIS A 183 3.27 7.20 4.71
CA HIS A 183 3.74 6.03 5.46
C HIS A 183 4.86 6.40 6.43
N VAL A 184 5.84 7.20 5.97
CA VAL A 184 6.95 7.66 6.80
C VAL A 184 6.44 8.52 7.95
N GLY A 185 5.57 9.50 7.68
CA GLY A 185 5.02 10.40 8.71
C GLY A 185 4.18 9.65 9.74
N MET A 186 3.32 8.73 9.31
CA MET A 186 2.49 7.90 10.20
C MET A 186 3.35 6.97 11.06
N TRP A 187 4.35 6.31 10.46
CA TRP A 187 5.26 5.45 11.21
C TRP A 187 6.14 6.23 12.18
N HIS A 188 6.71 7.34 11.73
CA HIS A 188 7.63 8.13 12.57
C HIS A 188 6.95 8.66 13.83
N LEU A 189 5.76 9.27 13.68
CA LEU A 189 5.06 9.94 14.79
C LEU A 189 4.21 8.98 15.61
N PHE A 190 3.42 8.12 14.96
CA PHE A 190 2.39 7.32 15.62
C PHE A 190 2.73 5.84 15.77
N LYS A 191 3.81 5.37 15.11
CA LYS A 191 4.11 3.94 14.96
C LYS A 191 2.93 3.17 14.35
N ILE A 192 2.30 3.77 13.35
CA ILE A 192 1.25 3.16 12.56
C ILE A 192 1.83 2.80 11.20
N GLY A 193 1.99 1.49 10.95
CA GLY A 193 2.34 0.91 9.66
C GLY A 193 1.13 0.21 9.06
N ARG A 194 1.12 0.07 7.74
CA ARG A 194 0.08 -0.61 6.96
C ARG A 194 0.73 -1.54 5.97
N ILE A 195 0.25 -2.76 5.89
CA ILE A 195 0.68 -3.72 4.88
C ILE A 195 0.12 -3.27 3.53
N PRO A 196 0.97 -3.10 2.49
CA PRO A 196 0.54 -2.58 1.18
C PRO A 196 0.13 -3.67 0.18
N GLY A 197 -0.14 -4.90 0.65
CA GLY A 197 -0.50 -6.04 -0.19
C GLY A 197 0.69 -6.83 -0.74
N THR A 198 1.83 -6.21 -0.95
CA THR A 198 3.07 -6.82 -1.45
C THR A 198 4.28 -6.27 -0.71
N ASN A 199 5.45 -6.89 -0.85
CA ASN A 199 6.71 -6.48 -0.21
C ASN A 199 6.59 -6.30 1.31
N PHE A 200 6.12 -7.32 1.99
CA PHE A 200 6.01 -7.34 3.44
C PHE A 200 6.33 -8.73 4.01
N ILE A 201 6.73 -8.76 5.29
CA ILE A 201 6.84 -10.00 6.06
C ILE A 201 5.98 -9.91 7.33
N ILE A 202 5.58 -11.09 7.82
CA ILE A 202 4.79 -11.23 9.04
C ILE A 202 5.17 -12.52 9.75
N GLN A 203 5.23 -12.53 11.09
CA GLN A 203 5.51 -13.73 11.87
C GLN A 203 4.47 -14.81 11.62
N THR A 204 4.92 -16.00 11.24
CA THR A 204 4.06 -17.14 10.89
C THR A 204 3.13 -17.54 12.03
N ASP A 205 3.67 -17.69 13.24
CA ASP A 205 2.89 -18.10 14.41
C ASP A 205 1.90 -17.02 14.84
N PHE A 206 2.25 -15.74 14.68
CA PHE A 206 1.32 -14.65 14.93
C PHE A 206 0.13 -14.71 13.98
N VAL A 207 0.36 -14.90 12.67
CA VAL A 207 -0.74 -15.04 11.68
C VAL A 207 -1.63 -16.23 12.02
N LYS A 208 -1.04 -17.39 12.40
CA LYS A 208 -1.80 -18.55 12.86
C LYS A 208 -2.66 -18.22 14.08
N SER A 209 -2.11 -17.49 15.04
CA SER A 209 -2.82 -17.13 16.29
C SER A 209 -4.02 -16.22 16.10
N ILE A 210 -4.02 -15.37 15.05
CA ILE A 210 -5.12 -14.46 14.72
C ILE A 210 -6.10 -15.04 13.70
N GLY A 211 -5.95 -16.33 13.34
CA GLY A 211 -6.82 -17.07 12.43
C GLY A 211 -6.59 -16.81 10.93
N GLY A 212 -5.41 -16.30 10.56
CA GLY A 212 -5.03 -16.06 9.17
C GLY A 212 -5.73 -14.86 8.52
N TRP A 213 -5.74 -14.87 7.18
CA TRP A 213 -6.39 -13.85 6.36
C TRP A 213 -7.89 -14.14 6.21
N LYS A 214 -8.69 -13.07 6.14
CA LYS A 214 -10.13 -13.19 5.93
C LYS A 214 -10.42 -13.64 4.49
N ASN A 215 -10.93 -14.85 4.31
CA ASN A 215 -11.27 -15.38 3.00
C ASN A 215 -12.24 -14.49 2.26
N GLY A 216 -11.97 -14.22 0.98
CA GLY A 216 -12.78 -13.38 0.11
C GLY A 216 -12.74 -11.89 0.42
N ALA A 217 -11.86 -11.44 1.33
CA ALA A 217 -11.63 -10.01 1.53
C ALA A 217 -11.06 -9.38 0.25
N LEU A 218 -11.59 -8.22 -0.14
CA LEU A 218 -11.11 -7.46 -1.30
C LEU A 218 -9.79 -6.70 -1.01
N THR A 219 -9.54 -6.43 0.28
CA THR A 219 -8.34 -5.79 0.82
C THR A 219 -7.89 -6.55 2.06
N GLU A 220 -7.36 -7.75 1.82
CA GLU A 220 -6.89 -8.68 2.86
C GLU A 220 -5.73 -8.09 3.67
N ASP A 221 -4.94 -7.23 3.03
CA ASP A 221 -3.82 -6.47 3.58
C ASP A 221 -4.28 -5.41 4.60
N THR A 222 -5.34 -4.70 4.28
CA THR A 222 -5.95 -3.73 5.21
C THR A 222 -6.59 -4.45 6.40
N ASP A 223 -7.33 -5.54 6.18
CA ASP A 223 -7.96 -6.34 7.25
C ASP A 223 -6.90 -6.88 8.24
N ILE A 224 -5.82 -7.49 7.72
CA ILE A 224 -4.77 -8.03 8.60
C ILE A 224 -4.01 -6.91 9.33
N SER A 225 -3.82 -5.75 8.71
CA SER A 225 -3.21 -4.59 9.35
C SER A 225 -4.02 -4.12 10.57
N PHE A 226 -5.35 -4.08 10.45
CA PHE A 226 -6.23 -3.78 11.58
C PHE A 226 -6.16 -4.86 12.69
N LYS A 227 -6.14 -6.15 12.34
CA LYS A 227 -5.99 -7.25 13.31
C LYS A 227 -4.67 -7.14 14.09
N ILE A 228 -3.55 -6.82 13.42
CA ILE A 228 -2.26 -6.59 14.06
C ILE A 228 -2.34 -5.42 15.03
N MET A 229 -2.90 -4.28 14.62
CA MET A 229 -3.05 -3.11 15.49
C MET A 229 -3.97 -3.39 16.69
N GLN A 230 -5.04 -4.16 16.50
CA GLN A 230 -5.97 -4.55 17.57
C GLN A 230 -5.29 -5.42 18.62
N SER A 231 -4.34 -6.28 18.25
CA SER A 231 -3.55 -7.07 19.18
C SER A 231 -2.51 -6.27 19.98
N GLY A 232 -2.37 -4.97 19.66
CA GLY A 232 -1.36 -4.09 20.27
C GLY A 232 0.04 -4.22 19.67
N LYS A 233 0.21 -5.06 18.68
CA LYS A 233 1.46 -5.25 17.94
C LYS A 233 1.63 -4.17 16.86
N LEU A 234 2.81 -4.12 16.26
CA LEU A 234 3.22 -3.10 15.28
C LEU A 234 3.60 -3.71 13.95
N ILE A 235 3.37 -2.93 12.89
CA ILE A 235 3.83 -3.21 11.53
C ILE A 235 4.92 -2.18 11.24
N ALA A 236 6.18 -2.60 11.23
CA ALA A 236 7.33 -1.70 11.10
C ALA A 236 7.57 -1.29 9.64
N LEU A 237 8.05 -0.07 9.41
CA LEU A 237 8.41 0.40 8.07
C LEU A 237 9.87 0.08 7.77
N ALA A 238 10.12 -0.89 6.90
CA ALA A 238 11.42 -1.23 6.34
C ALA A 238 11.73 -0.31 5.14
N TYR A 239 12.12 0.92 5.41
CA TYR A 239 12.22 1.96 4.39
C TYR A 239 13.15 1.60 3.21
N ASN A 240 14.22 0.84 3.44
CA ASN A 240 15.19 0.43 2.41
C ASN A 240 14.79 -0.85 1.67
N SER A 241 13.71 -1.51 2.06
CA SER A 241 13.15 -2.63 1.30
C SER A 241 12.33 -2.09 0.14
N GLU A 242 12.70 -2.43 -1.09
CA GLU A 242 12.06 -1.91 -2.29
C GLU A 242 11.65 -3.06 -3.22
N ALA A 243 10.49 -2.91 -3.86
CA ALA A 243 10.02 -3.80 -4.93
C ALA A 243 9.41 -2.97 -6.07
N PHE A 244 9.65 -3.40 -7.30
CA PHE A 244 9.06 -2.78 -8.48
C PHE A 244 7.75 -3.46 -8.82
N GLN A 245 6.69 -2.68 -9.05
CA GLN A 245 5.35 -3.14 -9.37
C GLN A 245 4.88 -2.49 -10.67
N GLN A 246 4.08 -3.21 -11.45
CA GLN A 246 3.49 -2.66 -12.67
C GLN A 246 2.17 -1.98 -12.37
N GLU A 247 2.03 -0.72 -12.81
CA GLU A 247 0.82 0.06 -12.60
C GLU A 247 -0.10 0.03 -13.84
N PRO A 248 -1.42 0.23 -13.66
CA PRO A 248 -2.38 0.26 -14.75
C PRO A 248 -2.03 1.28 -15.82
N GLU A 249 -2.06 0.87 -17.09
CA GLU A 249 -1.72 1.71 -18.24
C GLU A 249 -2.95 2.37 -18.88
N THR A 250 -4.16 1.92 -18.55
CA THR A 250 -5.41 2.45 -19.09
C THR A 250 -6.31 2.99 -17.98
N LEU A 251 -7.11 4.01 -18.29
CA LEU A 251 -8.11 4.56 -17.36
C LEU A 251 -9.12 3.50 -16.91
N LYS A 252 -9.47 2.55 -17.77
CA LYS A 252 -10.40 1.46 -17.44
C LYS A 252 -9.81 0.54 -16.38
N SER A 253 -8.58 0.07 -16.55
CA SER A 253 -7.90 -0.80 -15.57
C SER A 253 -7.64 -0.06 -14.27
N TYR A 254 -7.22 1.20 -14.33
CA TYR A 254 -7.06 2.06 -13.16
C TYR A 254 -8.37 2.21 -12.38
N TYR A 255 -9.48 2.55 -13.06
CA TYR A 255 -10.79 2.67 -12.43
C TYR A 255 -11.24 1.36 -11.75
N MET A 256 -11.06 0.22 -12.41
CA MET A 256 -11.42 -1.08 -11.85
C MET A 256 -10.58 -1.43 -10.62
N GLN A 257 -9.29 -1.15 -10.64
CA GLN A 257 -8.40 -1.33 -9.49
C GLN A 257 -8.83 -0.45 -8.31
N ARG A 258 -9.05 0.87 -8.55
CA ARG A 258 -9.45 1.82 -7.51
C ARG A 258 -10.84 1.52 -6.95
N LYS A 259 -11.78 1.11 -7.79
CA LYS A 259 -13.11 0.66 -7.36
C LYS A 259 -13.01 -0.54 -6.40
N ARG A 260 -12.17 -1.53 -6.72
CA ARG A 260 -11.93 -2.69 -5.86
C ARG A 260 -11.33 -2.26 -4.52
N TRP A 261 -10.30 -1.41 -4.52
CA TRP A 261 -9.67 -0.90 -3.31
C TRP A 261 -10.64 -0.08 -2.45
N ALA A 262 -11.40 0.82 -3.06
CA ALA A 262 -12.40 1.60 -2.35
C ALA A 262 -13.43 0.69 -1.67
N LYS A 263 -14.01 -0.26 -2.41
CA LYS A 263 -15.00 -1.20 -1.85
C LYS A 263 -14.43 -1.98 -0.66
N GLY A 264 -13.23 -2.56 -0.79
CA GLY A 264 -12.60 -3.32 0.28
C GLY A 264 -12.28 -2.45 1.51
N ASN A 265 -11.75 -1.24 1.30
CA ASN A 265 -11.48 -0.32 2.39
C ASN A 265 -12.76 0.15 3.11
N TYR A 266 -13.87 0.40 2.37
CA TYR A 266 -15.17 0.69 2.99
C TYR A 266 -15.64 -0.46 3.88
N GLU A 267 -15.54 -1.71 3.42
CA GLU A 267 -15.92 -2.89 4.20
C GLU A 267 -15.09 -3.01 5.48
N VAL A 268 -13.78 -2.78 5.41
CA VAL A 268 -12.89 -2.81 6.59
C VAL A 268 -13.20 -1.67 7.55
N VAL A 269 -13.39 -0.45 7.07
CA VAL A 269 -13.73 0.71 7.92
C VAL A 269 -15.05 0.50 8.63
N LEU A 270 -16.10 0.08 7.92
CA LEU A 270 -17.42 -0.15 8.50
C LEU A 270 -17.38 -1.26 9.56
N SER A 271 -16.65 -2.37 9.30
CA SER A 271 -16.51 -3.46 10.27
C SER A 271 -15.75 -3.04 11.53
N ASN A 272 -14.83 -2.07 11.41
CA ASN A 272 -14.01 -1.57 12.51
C ASN A 272 -14.56 -0.29 13.16
N PHE A 273 -15.62 0.31 12.62
CA PHE A 273 -16.15 1.60 13.07
C PHE A 273 -16.52 1.62 14.56
N LYS A 274 -17.04 0.51 15.08
CA LYS A 274 -17.35 0.32 16.50
C LYS A 274 -16.14 0.56 17.43
N HIS A 275 -14.92 0.35 16.94
CA HIS A 275 -13.70 0.54 17.74
C HIS A 275 -13.41 2.01 18.05
N LEU A 276 -13.97 2.98 17.34
CA LEU A 276 -13.87 4.40 17.70
C LEU A 276 -14.41 4.67 19.12
N PHE A 277 -15.46 3.96 19.50
CA PHE A 277 -16.19 4.18 20.76
C PHE A 277 -15.80 3.17 21.86
N SER A 278 -14.96 2.18 21.53
CA SER A 278 -14.53 1.17 22.50
C SER A 278 -13.34 1.63 23.34
N ARG A 279 -13.05 0.95 24.46
CA ARG A 279 -11.82 1.16 25.25
C ARG A 279 -10.57 0.50 24.63
N GLY A 280 -10.52 0.33 23.31
CA GLY A 280 -9.43 -0.33 22.61
C GLY A 280 -8.20 0.53 22.37
N ASN A 281 -7.27 -0.03 21.60
CA ASN A 281 -6.00 0.59 21.23
C ASN A 281 -6.23 1.94 20.49
N TRP A 282 -5.59 3.00 20.97
CA TRP A 282 -5.72 4.34 20.39
C TRP A 282 -5.27 4.43 18.93
N ARG A 283 -4.31 3.56 18.50
CA ARG A 283 -3.86 3.50 17.10
C ARG A 283 -4.97 3.03 16.18
N VAL A 284 -5.74 2.01 16.61
CA VAL A 284 -6.93 1.55 15.87
C VAL A 284 -7.95 2.69 15.73
N LYS A 285 -8.20 3.44 16.81
CA LYS A 285 -9.13 4.59 16.76
C LYS A 285 -8.64 5.65 15.79
N LEU A 286 -7.37 6.00 15.88
CA LEU A 286 -6.77 7.01 15.00
C LEU A 286 -6.83 6.56 13.53
N GLU A 287 -6.58 5.27 13.28
CA GLU A 287 -6.61 4.72 11.94
C GLU A 287 -8.03 4.65 11.37
N VAL A 288 -9.01 4.17 12.15
CA VAL A 288 -10.43 4.19 11.74
C VAL A 288 -10.89 5.63 11.49
N PHE A 289 -10.51 6.58 12.35
CA PHE A 289 -10.81 7.99 12.15
C PHE A 289 -10.20 8.53 10.86
N ASN A 290 -8.91 8.27 10.61
CA ASN A 290 -8.20 8.70 9.40
C ASN A 290 -8.85 8.14 8.13
N TYR A 291 -9.15 6.83 8.09
CA TYR A 291 -9.86 6.21 6.97
C TYR A 291 -11.26 6.79 6.78
N SER A 292 -11.99 7.00 7.89
CA SER A 292 -13.32 7.63 7.83
C SER A 292 -13.26 9.04 7.24
N CYS A 293 -12.26 9.83 7.63
CA CYS A 293 -12.05 11.16 7.06
C CYS A 293 -11.75 11.10 5.55
N VAL A 294 -10.86 10.19 5.13
CA VAL A 294 -10.48 10.06 3.72
C VAL A 294 -11.62 9.51 2.86
N PHE A 295 -12.27 8.43 3.32
CA PHE A 295 -13.26 7.74 2.47
C PHE A 295 -14.67 8.31 2.55
N PHE A 296 -15.09 8.88 3.69
CA PHE A 296 -16.45 9.43 3.83
C PHE A 296 -16.47 10.95 3.70
N TRP A 297 -15.75 11.64 4.57
CA TRP A 297 -15.83 13.11 4.61
C TRP A 297 -15.21 13.77 3.39
N PHE A 298 -14.07 13.29 2.93
CA PHE A 298 -13.41 13.85 1.75
C PHE A 298 -14.23 13.60 0.48
N ASN A 299 -14.71 12.37 0.28
CA ASN A 299 -15.57 12.06 -0.87
C ASN A 299 -16.90 12.82 -0.81
N PHE A 300 -17.50 12.93 0.37
CA PHE A 300 -18.71 13.76 0.56
C PHE A 300 -18.45 15.22 0.18
N ALA A 301 -17.34 15.78 0.63
CA ALA A 301 -16.97 17.17 0.30
C ALA A 301 -16.73 17.36 -1.19
N ILE A 302 -16.11 16.41 -1.90
CA ILE A 302 -15.92 16.45 -3.35
C ILE A 302 -17.29 16.44 -4.05
N VAL A 303 -18.13 15.45 -3.75
CA VAL A 303 -19.46 15.32 -4.39
C VAL A 303 -20.29 16.58 -4.16
N LEU A 304 -20.31 17.13 -2.94
CA LEU A 304 -21.02 18.36 -2.64
C LEU A 304 -20.46 19.56 -3.42
N SER A 305 -19.14 19.68 -3.49
CA SER A 305 -18.46 20.73 -4.26
C SER A 305 -18.80 20.65 -5.75
N ASP A 306 -18.78 19.44 -6.32
CA ASP A 306 -19.12 19.21 -7.73
C ASP A 306 -20.60 19.55 -8.02
N LEU A 307 -21.51 19.19 -7.12
CA LEU A 307 -22.92 19.53 -7.26
C LEU A 307 -23.13 21.06 -7.22
N ILE A 308 -22.47 21.75 -6.29
CA ILE A 308 -22.50 23.22 -6.21
C ILE A 308 -21.94 23.85 -7.49
N PHE A 309 -20.81 23.33 -7.98
CA PHE A 309 -20.21 23.80 -9.23
C PHE A 309 -21.15 23.62 -10.42
N LEU A 310 -21.73 22.43 -10.59
CA LEU A 310 -22.68 22.16 -11.67
C LEU A 310 -23.93 23.04 -11.59
N ALA A 311 -24.47 23.25 -10.38
CA ALA A 311 -25.60 24.16 -10.17
C ALA A 311 -25.27 25.60 -10.57
N ASN A 312 -24.07 26.09 -10.25
CA ASN A 312 -23.62 27.43 -10.62
C ASN A 312 -23.39 27.55 -12.15
N VAL A 313 -22.81 26.53 -12.79
CA VAL A 313 -22.68 26.50 -14.27
C VAL A 313 -24.06 26.56 -14.93
N LEU A 314 -25.01 25.77 -14.42
CA LEU A 314 -26.40 25.80 -14.92
C LEU A 314 -27.02 27.18 -14.72
N ALA A 315 -26.86 27.81 -13.57
CA ALA A 315 -27.35 29.15 -13.28
C ALA A 315 -26.74 30.19 -14.25
N ILE A 316 -25.43 30.12 -14.55
CA ILE A 316 -24.77 30.96 -15.54
C ILE A 316 -25.41 30.75 -16.91
N CYS A 317 -25.58 29.53 -17.37
CA CYS A 317 -26.20 29.23 -18.66
C CYS A 317 -27.64 29.76 -18.73
N LEU A 318 -28.44 29.52 -17.68
CA LEU A 318 -29.83 30.03 -17.66
C LEU A 318 -29.90 31.53 -17.68
N ASN A 319 -29.10 32.23 -16.91
CA ASN A 319 -29.05 33.69 -16.89
C ASN A 319 -28.56 34.30 -18.23
N LEU A 320 -27.68 33.54 -18.94
CA LEU A 320 -27.15 33.98 -20.23
C LEU A 320 -28.17 33.81 -21.36
N PHE A 321 -28.86 32.66 -21.40
CA PHE A 321 -29.80 32.34 -22.49
C PHE A 321 -31.23 32.85 -22.24
N PHE A 322 -31.58 33.11 -20.97
CA PHE A 322 -32.90 33.58 -20.53
C PHE A 322 -32.76 34.78 -19.60
N PRO A 323 -32.44 35.99 -20.13
CA PRO A 323 -32.13 37.17 -19.28
C PRO A 323 -33.26 37.60 -18.36
N ASP A 324 -34.52 37.24 -18.69
CA ASP A 324 -35.69 37.52 -17.86
C ASP A 324 -35.83 36.60 -16.63
N VAL A 325 -35.06 35.49 -16.58
CA VAL A 325 -35.07 34.51 -15.52
C VAL A 325 -33.80 34.66 -14.71
N ARG A 326 -33.85 35.37 -13.56
CA ARG A 326 -32.71 35.48 -12.67
C ARG A 326 -32.65 34.25 -11.77
N VAL A 327 -31.72 33.34 -12.03
CA VAL A 327 -31.42 32.19 -11.20
C VAL A 327 -30.28 32.57 -10.25
N PRO A 328 -30.47 32.50 -8.91
CA PRO A 328 -29.40 32.79 -7.94
C PRO A 328 -28.33 31.69 -8.00
N PHE A 329 -27.09 32.06 -7.69
CA PHE A 329 -26.02 31.07 -7.52
C PHE A 329 -26.28 30.24 -6.28
N ALA A 330 -25.97 28.97 -6.34
CA ALA A 330 -26.12 28.04 -5.21
C ALA A 330 -25.21 28.42 -4.01
N PHE A 331 -24.18 29.21 -4.27
CA PHE A 331 -23.31 29.78 -3.24
C PHE A 331 -22.96 31.22 -3.68
N ASP A 332 -23.72 32.16 -3.18
CA ASP A 332 -23.44 33.58 -3.39
C ASP A 332 -22.76 34.10 -2.12
N ALA A 333 -21.46 34.36 -2.20
CA ALA A 333 -20.71 34.91 -1.07
C ALA A 333 -20.76 36.43 -1.11
N ASP A 334 -21.92 37.00 -0.78
CA ASP A 334 -22.05 38.44 -0.55
C ASP A 334 -21.13 38.94 0.57
N ASN A 335 -20.66 38.02 1.42
CA ASN A 335 -19.72 38.30 2.48
C ASN A 335 -18.29 38.11 2.02
N ILE A 336 -17.59 39.24 1.81
CA ILE A 336 -16.19 39.26 1.37
C ILE A 336 -15.23 38.45 2.26
N TYR A 337 -15.52 38.37 3.57
CA TYR A 337 -14.70 37.59 4.51
C TYR A 337 -14.84 36.09 4.28
N ILE A 338 -16.03 35.61 3.92
CA ILE A 338 -16.25 34.19 3.59
C ILE A 338 -15.53 33.86 2.29
N ALA A 339 -15.64 34.70 1.27
CA ALA A 339 -14.93 34.51 0.00
C ALA A 339 -13.42 34.50 0.17
N GLN A 340 -12.87 35.42 0.98
CA GLN A 340 -11.45 35.47 1.31
C GLN A 340 -11.00 34.24 2.10
N LEU A 341 -11.78 33.77 3.07
CA LEU A 341 -11.49 32.55 3.84
C LEU A 341 -11.47 31.31 2.93
N MET A 342 -12.42 31.20 2.01
CA MET A 342 -12.46 30.11 1.03
C MET A 342 -11.22 30.13 0.11
N LEU A 343 -10.87 31.30 -0.43
CA LEU A 343 -9.69 31.47 -1.25
C LEU A 343 -8.40 31.11 -0.49
N PHE A 344 -8.30 31.58 0.76
CA PHE A 344 -7.15 31.26 1.63
C PHE A 344 -7.02 29.75 1.88
N ASN A 345 -8.14 29.06 2.19
CA ASN A 345 -8.14 27.61 2.33
C ASN A 345 -7.71 26.89 1.05
N TRP A 346 -8.15 27.36 -0.12
CA TRP A 346 -7.73 26.82 -1.42
C TRP A 346 -6.22 26.94 -1.62
N ILE A 347 -5.67 28.12 -1.38
CA ILE A 347 -4.22 28.37 -1.47
C ILE A 347 -3.45 27.46 -0.49
N LEU A 348 -3.93 27.31 0.74
CA LEU A 348 -3.31 26.43 1.74
C LEU A 348 -3.35 24.96 1.31
N MET A 349 -4.46 24.48 0.75
CA MET A 349 -4.58 23.08 0.28
C MET A 349 -3.63 22.79 -0.89
N ILE A 350 -3.57 23.72 -1.87
CA ILE A 350 -2.63 23.59 -2.99
C ILE A 350 -1.18 23.64 -2.47
N GLY A 351 -0.88 24.59 -1.59
CA GLY A 351 0.45 24.73 -0.97
C GLY A 351 0.86 23.47 -0.22
N LEU A 352 -0.04 22.89 0.59
CA LEU A 352 0.21 21.64 1.30
C LEU A 352 0.52 20.49 0.31
N TYR A 353 -0.26 20.36 -0.75
CA TYR A 353 -0.04 19.30 -1.75
C TYR A 353 1.31 19.48 -2.45
N LEU A 354 1.65 20.70 -2.87
CA LEU A 354 2.96 21.00 -3.46
C LEU A 354 4.11 20.73 -2.50
N MET A 355 3.98 21.08 -1.21
CA MET A 355 4.99 20.78 -0.20
C MET A 355 5.18 19.27 0.00
N GLN A 356 4.11 18.49 -0.04
CA GLN A 356 4.19 17.02 0.03
C GLN A 356 4.95 16.46 -1.18
N ILE A 357 4.65 16.94 -2.39
CA ILE A 357 5.37 16.55 -3.61
C ILE A 357 6.85 16.93 -3.51
N MET A 358 7.16 18.17 -3.15
CA MET A 358 8.53 18.63 -3.02
C MET A 358 9.33 17.81 -1.97
N THR A 359 8.73 17.51 -0.82
CA THR A 359 9.35 16.67 0.21
C THR A 359 9.59 15.25 -0.31
N ALA A 360 8.62 14.68 -1.01
CA ALA A 360 8.73 13.34 -1.58
C ALA A 360 9.86 13.27 -2.62
N LEU A 361 9.92 14.23 -3.54
CA LEU A 361 10.96 14.32 -4.57
C LEU A 361 12.33 14.60 -3.96
N ALA A 362 12.45 15.59 -3.06
CA ALA A 362 13.73 15.90 -2.39
C ALA A 362 14.29 14.69 -1.65
N SER A 363 13.42 13.93 -0.96
CA SER A 363 13.84 12.70 -0.27
C SER A 363 14.26 11.58 -1.25
N GLN A 364 13.78 11.62 -2.49
CA GLN A 364 14.17 10.66 -3.54
C GLN A 364 15.54 10.98 -4.13
N PHE A 365 15.81 12.25 -4.41
CA PHE A 365 17.07 12.71 -5.02
C PHE A 365 18.20 12.82 -4.00
N GLY A 366 17.92 13.05 -2.73
CA GLY A 366 18.92 13.10 -1.66
C GLY A 366 19.50 11.73 -1.29
N GLN A 367 19.02 10.65 -1.89
CA GLN A 367 19.49 9.26 -1.72
C GLN A 367 20.22 8.72 -2.95
N ALA A 368 20.28 9.48 -4.06
CA ALA A 368 21.07 9.18 -5.24
C ALA A 368 22.43 9.87 -5.12
#